data_154f7d914577d6a9bde7dc34270e649d
#
_entry.id   154f7d914577d6a9bde7dc34270e649d
#
_cell.length_a   1.000
_cell.length_b   1.000
_cell.length_c   1.000
_cell.angle_alpha   90.00
_cell.angle_beta   90.00
_cell.angle_gamma   90.00
#
_symmetry.space_group_name_H-M   'P 1'
#
loop_
_entity.id
_entity.type
_entity.pdbx_description
1 polymer ?
#
loop_
_entity_poly.entity_id
_entity_poly.type
_entity_poly.pdbx_seq_one_letter_code
_entity_poly.pdbx_strand_id
1 'polypeptide(L)'
;MEEVPADGDTFINENGVEIVSKPTTIAHLKQTAQRTFGDLGLVKAVVDVERQVMAIGGGLHVDEQVALLNDGSRQRAVWGINLYPDQYESPDWLEFDSTINLRPPANRSRSIQDPATQAQVIAVVRALVKR
;
A
#
# COMPACT_ATOMS: atom_id res chain seq x y z
N MET A 1 -5.77 6.25 -26.81
CA MET A 1 -5.29 7.40 -26.12
C MET A 1 -5.26 7.15 -24.65
N GLU A 2 -4.17 7.43 -24.03
CA GLU A 2 -4.13 7.17 -22.67
C GLU A 2 -4.69 8.26 -21.86
N GLU A 3 -5.17 7.90 -20.73
CA GLU A 3 -5.77 8.76 -19.84
C GLU A 3 -4.77 9.48 -19.02
N VAL A 4 -4.92 10.76 -18.81
CA VAL A 4 -4.04 11.49 -17.94
C VAL A 4 -4.63 11.47 -16.55
N PRO A 5 -3.91 10.92 -15.56
CA PRO A 5 -4.43 10.88 -14.22
C PRO A 5 -4.65 12.28 -13.65
N ALA A 6 -5.57 12.40 -12.73
CA ALA A 6 -5.96 13.69 -12.20
C ALA A 6 -4.81 14.43 -11.56
N ASP A 7 -3.88 13.73 -10.93
CA ASP A 7 -2.71 14.35 -10.30
C ASP A 7 -1.50 14.36 -11.23
N GLY A 8 -1.67 13.99 -12.50
CA GLY A 8 -0.63 14.06 -13.51
C GLY A 8 0.35 12.92 -13.51
N ASP A 9 0.48 12.18 -12.40
CA ASP A 9 1.49 11.15 -12.29
C ASP A 9 0.94 9.78 -11.97
N THR A 10 -0.34 9.68 -11.64
CA THR A 10 -0.92 8.45 -11.17
C THR A 10 -1.47 7.64 -12.32
N PHE A 11 -1.10 6.37 -12.35
CA PHE A 11 -1.58 5.43 -13.34
C PHE A 11 -2.25 4.29 -12.63
N ILE A 12 -3.46 3.96 -13.01
CA ILE A 12 -4.24 2.88 -12.40
C ILE A 12 -4.34 1.75 -13.41
N ASN A 13 -3.88 0.56 -13.02
CA ASN A 13 -3.90 -0.58 -13.95
C ASN A 13 -5.28 -1.24 -14.01
N GLU A 14 -5.39 -2.34 -14.76
CA GLU A 14 -6.68 -2.99 -14.98
C GLU A 14 -7.27 -3.59 -13.71
N ASN A 15 -6.46 -3.84 -12.69
CA ASN A 15 -6.94 -4.35 -11.41
C ASN A 15 -7.23 -3.24 -10.40
N GLY A 16 -7.21 -2.00 -10.85
CA GLY A 16 -7.44 -0.85 -9.98
C GLY A 16 -6.23 -0.45 -9.16
N VAL A 17 -5.07 -1.04 -9.43
CA VAL A 17 -3.86 -0.79 -8.66
C VAL A 17 -3.12 0.43 -9.18
N GLU A 18 -2.73 1.30 -8.26
CA GLU A 18 -1.95 2.48 -8.51
C GLU A 18 -0.63 2.34 -7.77
N ILE A 19 0.51 2.59 -8.45
CA ILE A 19 1.81 2.63 -7.80
C ILE A 19 2.13 4.06 -7.43
N VAL A 20 2.31 4.31 -6.13
CA VAL A 20 2.58 5.62 -5.59
C VAL A 20 4.08 5.74 -5.35
N SER A 21 4.75 6.60 -6.11
CA SER A 21 6.17 6.87 -5.96
C SER A 21 6.46 8.31 -5.57
N LYS A 22 5.44 9.15 -5.54
CA LYS A 22 5.51 10.54 -5.10
C LYS A 22 4.43 10.79 -4.07
N PRO A 23 4.56 11.84 -3.25
CA PRO A 23 3.56 12.08 -2.20
C PRO A 23 2.14 12.19 -2.73
N THR A 24 1.23 11.54 -2.03
CA THR A 24 -0.20 11.62 -2.29
C THR A 24 -0.89 12.16 -1.02
N THR A 25 -2.21 12.23 -1.03
CA THR A 25 -2.96 12.87 0.05
C THR A 25 -3.92 11.92 0.71
N ILE A 26 -4.29 12.25 1.93
CA ILE A 26 -5.35 11.51 2.63
C ILE A 26 -6.67 11.59 1.87
N ALA A 27 -6.97 12.73 1.22
CA ALA A 27 -8.17 12.84 0.40
C ALA A 27 -8.18 11.81 -0.72
N HIS A 28 -7.03 11.62 -1.37
CA HIS A 28 -6.91 10.61 -2.42
C HIS A 28 -7.10 9.20 -1.86
N LEU A 29 -6.53 8.92 -0.69
CA LEU A 29 -6.72 7.61 -0.06
C LEU A 29 -8.18 7.37 0.32
N LYS A 30 -8.89 8.39 0.77
CA LYS A 30 -10.32 8.26 1.08
C LYS A 30 -11.13 7.95 -0.17
N GLN A 31 -10.79 8.56 -1.30
CA GLN A 31 -11.44 8.24 -2.57
C GLN A 31 -11.15 6.81 -2.99
N THR A 32 -9.90 6.38 -2.82
CA THR A 32 -9.50 5.00 -3.14
C THR A 32 -10.27 4.01 -2.27
N ALA A 33 -10.38 4.28 -0.97
CA ALA A 33 -11.11 3.42 -0.05
C ALA A 33 -12.58 3.31 -0.46
N GLN A 34 -13.20 4.43 -0.79
CA GLN A 34 -14.62 4.43 -1.18
C GLN A 34 -14.82 3.64 -2.46
N ARG A 35 -13.93 3.79 -3.43
CA ARG A 35 -14.03 3.08 -4.71
C ARG A 35 -13.89 1.57 -4.55
N THR A 36 -13.01 1.11 -3.64
CA THR A 36 -12.70 -0.31 -3.53
C THR A 36 -13.55 -1.04 -2.49
N PHE A 37 -13.76 -0.43 -1.33
CA PHE A 37 -14.40 -1.10 -0.21
C PHE A 37 -15.57 -0.33 0.39
N GLY A 38 -15.95 0.80 -0.23
CA GLY A 38 -17.11 1.57 0.21
C GLY A 38 -16.97 2.01 1.67
N ASP A 39 -18.03 1.78 2.43
CA ASP A 39 -18.10 2.26 3.80
C ASP A 39 -17.16 1.56 4.77
N LEU A 40 -16.47 0.51 4.33
CA LEU A 40 -15.44 -0.10 5.19
C LEU A 40 -14.26 0.83 5.43
N GLY A 41 -14.06 1.83 4.57
CA GLY A 41 -13.06 2.87 4.81
C GLY A 41 -11.63 2.37 4.80
N LEU A 42 -11.33 1.41 3.97
CA LEU A 42 -10.09 0.65 4.02
C LEU A 42 -9.37 0.72 2.68
N VAL A 43 -8.06 0.93 2.72
CA VAL A 43 -7.19 0.81 1.55
C VAL A 43 -6.22 -0.32 1.82
N LYS A 44 -6.21 -1.35 0.97
CA LYS A 44 -5.15 -2.34 1.00
C LYS A 44 -3.93 -1.75 0.30
N ALA A 45 -2.76 -1.94 0.88
CA ALA A 45 -1.53 -1.42 0.30
C ALA A 45 -0.42 -2.45 0.41
N VAL A 46 0.51 -2.42 -0.54
CA VAL A 46 1.74 -3.20 -0.48
C VAL A 46 2.89 -2.21 -0.60
N VAL A 47 3.80 -2.27 0.36
CA VAL A 47 4.91 -1.31 0.47
C VAL A 47 6.20 -2.01 0.11
N ASP A 48 7.00 -1.37 -0.76
CA ASP A 48 8.35 -1.81 -1.08
C ASP A 48 9.32 -0.97 -0.26
N VAL A 49 9.94 -1.58 0.74
CA VAL A 49 10.83 -0.85 1.66
C VAL A 49 12.18 -0.52 1.04
N GLU A 50 12.57 -1.22 -0.03
CA GLU A 50 13.83 -0.92 -0.72
C GLU A 50 13.68 0.25 -1.67
N ARG A 51 12.63 0.26 -2.48
CA ARG A 51 12.40 1.31 -3.47
C ARG A 51 11.61 2.49 -2.91
N GLN A 52 11.05 2.33 -1.71
CA GLN A 52 10.27 3.39 -1.05
C GLN A 52 9.08 3.84 -1.87
N VAL A 53 8.36 2.86 -2.41
CA VAL A 53 7.12 3.07 -3.15
C VAL A 53 6.05 2.16 -2.56
N MET A 54 4.79 2.40 -2.92
CA MET A 54 3.72 1.51 -2.50
C MET A 54 2.67 1.38 -3.59
N ALA A 55 1.97 0.26 -3.59
CA ALA A 55 0.83 0.04 -4.47
C ALA A 55 -0.43 0.08 -3.63
N ILE A 56 -1.47 0.75 -4.14
CA ILE A 56 -2.75 0.89 -3.45
C ILE A 56 -3.89 0.65 -4.43
N GLY A 57 -5.09 0.47 -3.92
CA GLY A 57 -6.31 0.48 -4.73
C GLY A 57 -6.74 -0.86 -5.27
N GLY A 58 -5.96 -1.91 -5.07
CA GLY A 58 -6.40 -3.24 -5.45
C GLY A 58 -7.38 -3.82 -4.45
N GLY A 59 -8.20 -4.76 -4.91
CA GLY A 59 -9.08 -5.48 -4.01
C GLY A 59 -8.37 -6.57 -3.21
N LEU A 60 -7.18 -6.97 -3.66
CA LEU A 60 -6.38 -8.01 -3.01
C LEU A 60 -4.94 -7.54 -2.91
N HIS A 61 -4.30 -7.84 -1.78
CA HIS A 61 -2.88 -7.53 -1.64
C HIS A 61 -2.04 -8.21 -2.74
N VAL A 62 -2.41 -9.42 -3.16
CA VAL A 62 -1.63 -10.12 -4.17
C VAL A 62 -1.63 -9.39 -5.51
N ASP A 63 -2.71 -8.71 -5.87
CA ASP A 63 -2.74 -7.93 -7.11
C ASP A 63 -1.78 -6.76 -7.04
N GLU A 64 -1.67 -6.15 -5.87
CA GLU A 64 -0.74 -5.05 -5.65
C GLU A 64 0.71 -5.54 -5.65
N GLN A 65 0.94 -6.71 -5.04
CA GLN A 65 2.26 -7.33 -5.04
C GLN A 65 2.72 -7.62 -6.46
N VAL A 66 1.84 -8.22 -7.29
CA VAL A 66 2.18 -8.52 -8.67
C VAL A 66 2.52 -7.24 -9.44
N ALA A 67 1.75 -6.17 -9.23
CA ALA A 67 2.03 -4.90 -9.90
C ALA A 67 3.42 -4.38 -9.54
N LEU A 68 3.78 -4.45 -8.25
CA LEU A 68 5.11 -4.01 -7.83
C LEU A 68 6.22 -4.91 -8.37
N LEU A 69 6.02 -6.22 -8.36
CA LEU A 69 7.03 -7.14 -8.91
C LEU A 69 7.25 -6.87 -10.39
N ASN A 70 6.18 -6.63 -11.13
CA ASN A 70 6.30 -6.30 -12.56
C ASN A 70 6.97 -4.95 -12.79
N ASP A 71 6.93 -4.08 -11.80
CA ASP A 71 7.53 -2.74 -11.87
C ASP A 71 8.97 -2.73 -11.37
N GLY A 72 9.50 -3.88 -10.96
CA GLY A 72 10.90 -4.00 -10.56
C GLY A 72 11.15 -4.24 -9.09
N SER A 73 10.12 -4.43 -8.28
CA SER A 73 10.29 -4.72 -6.86
C SER A 73 10.77 -6.16 -6.67
N ARG A 74 11.49 -6.38 -5.57
CA ARG A 74 11.87 -7.73 -5.16
C ARG A 74 10.86 -8.26 -4.16
N GLN A 75 10.58 -9.54 -4.24
CA GLN A 75 9.58 -10.13 -3.36
C GLN A 75 9.94 -9.96 -1.88
N ARG A 76 11.21 -10.04 -1.54
CA ARG A 76 11.64 -9.92 -0.15
C ARG A 76 11.45 -8.51 0.42
N ALA A 77 11.23 -7.51 -0.45
CA ALA A 77 11.12 -6.12 -0.03
C ALA A 77 9.69 -5.66 0.13
N VAL A 78 8.69 -6.46 -0.28
CA VAL A 78 7.31 -6.00 -0.34
C VAL A 78 6.49 -6.60 0.80
N TRP A 79 5.68 -5.75 1.46
CA TRP A 79 4.92 -6.10 2.65
C TRP A 79 3.51 -5.53 2.55
N GLY A 80 2.53 -6.34 2.94
CA GLY A 80 1.13 -5.95 2.88
C GLY A 80 0.66 -5.30 4.16
N ILE A 81 -0.11 -4.24 4.00
CA ILE A 81 -0.71 -3.50 5.12
C ILE A 81 -2.11 -3.07 4.74
N ASN A 82 -2.86 -2.62 5.73
CA ASN A 82 -4.14 -1.97 5.52
C ASN A 82 -4.05 -0.56 6.07
N LEU A 83 -4.61 0.39 5.34
CA LEU A 83 -4.66 1.79 5.78
C LEU A 83 -6.12 2.19 5.98
N TYR A 84 -6.37 2.92 7.05
CA TYR A 84 -7.71 3.42 7.38
C TYR A 84 -7.67 4.94 7.38
N PRO A 85 -7.91 5.58 6.22
CA PRO A 85 -7.69 7.03 6.10
C PRO A 85 -8.46 7.88 7.10
N ASP A 86 -9.64 7.41 7.56
CA ASP A 86 -10.41 8.14 8.55
C ASP A 86 -9.74 8.14 9.92
N GLN A 87 -8.76 7.24 10.13
CA GLN A 87 -8.01 7.16 11.38
C GLN A 87 -6.62 7.77 11.26
N TYR A 88 -6.38 8.56 10.24
CA TYR A 88 -5.07 9.14 9.97
C TYR A 88 -4.51 9.85 11.21
N GLU A 89 -3.24 9.58 11.51
CA GLU A 89 -2.52 10.11 12.66
C GLU A 89 -2.95 9.50 14.00
N SER A 90 -3.78 8.46 13.98
CA SER A 90 -4.05 7.70 15.19
C SER A 90 -3.29 6.37 15.12
N PRO A 91 -3.14 5.66 16.25
CA PRO A 91 -2.49 4.34 16.22
C PRO A 91 -3.22 3.33 15.35
N ASP A 92 -4.49 3.56 15.06
CA ASP A 92 -5.31 2.61 14.34
C ASP A 92 -5.32 2.82 12.83
N TRP A 93 -4.54 3.76 12.33
CA TRP A 93 -4.61 4.07 10.93
C TRP A 93 -3.84 3.09 10.03
N LEU A 94 -2.84 2.39 10.56
CA LEU A 94 -2.05 1.45 9.80
C LEU A 94 -2.05 0.10 10.50
N GLU A 95 -2.38 -0.96 9.75
CA GLU A 95 -2.46 -2.31 10.29
C GLU A 95 -1.56 -3.23 9.48
N PHE A 96 -0.70 -4.00 10.17
CA PHE A 96 0.17 -4.97 9.51
C PHE A 96 -0.56 -6.31 9.40
N ASP A 97 -1.41 -6.47 8.39
CA ASP A 97 -2.17 -7.71 8.26
C ASP A 97 -2.37 -8.05 6.79
N SER A 98 -1.69 -9.11 6.34
CA SER A 98 -1.87 -9.61 4.99
C SER A 98 -1.30 -11.01 4.87
N THR A 99 -1.98 -11.87 4.09
CA THR A 99 -1.46 -13.21 3.82
C THR A 99 -0.13 -13.18 3.07
N ILE A 100 0.15 -12.13 2.30
CA ILE A 100 1.43 -12.06 1.59
C ILE A 100 2.62 -11.90 2.53
N ASN A 101 2.37 -11.53 3.80
CA ASN A 101 3.42 -11.40 4.78
C ASN A 101 3.88 -12.75 5.32
N LEU A 102 3.06 -13.79 5.16
CA LEU A 102 3.45 -15.14 5.58
C LEU A 102 4.52 -15.67 4.63
N ARG A 103 5.73 -15.80 5.14
CA ARG A 103 6.87 -16.32 4.38
C ARG A 103 7.85 -17.02 5.32
N PRO A 104 7.45 -18.19 5.88
CA PRO A 104 8.32 -18.90 6.81
C PRO A 104 9.61 -19.33 6.11
N PRO A 105 10.73 -19.39 6.82
CA PRO A 105 10.84 -19.07 8.24
C PRO A 105 11.04 -17.59 8.52
N ALA A 106 11.16 -16.74 7.49
CA ALA A 106 11.50 -15.33 7.66
C ALA A 106 10.43 -14.56 8.41
N ASN A 107 9.17 -14.85 8.13
CA ASN A 107 8.05 -14.20 8.83
C ASN A 107 6.93 -15.22 8.96
N ARG A 108 6.49 -15.50 10.19
CA ARG A 108 5.57 -16.60 10.45
C ARG A 108 4.16 -16.17 10.78
N SER A 109 3.82 -14.94 10.46
CA SER A 109 2.54 -14.35 10.81
C SER A 109 2.02 -13.52 9.64
N ARG A 110 0.71 -13.25 9.63
CA ARG A 110 0.13 -12.26 8.71
C ARG A 110 0.58 -10.85 9.08
N SER A 111 0.99 -10.64 10.33
CA SER A 111 1.61 -9.38 10.75
C SER A 111 3.08 -9.38 10.37
N ILE A 112 3.71 -8.23 10.48
CA ILE A 112 5.15 -8.12 10.25
C ILE A 112 5.82 -8.23 11.62
N GLN A 113 6.61 -9.29 11.82
CA GLN A 113 7.15 -9.59 13.14
C GLN A 113 8.39 -8.79 13.49
N ASP A 114 9.21 -8.45 12.49
CA ASP A 114 10.46 -7.74 12.71
C ASP A 114 10.24 -6.26 12.95
N PRO A 115 10.61 -5.71 14.12
CA PRO A 115 10.39 -4.28 14.39
C PRO A 115 11.10 -3.35 13.41
N ALA A 116 12.27 -3.75 12.91
CA ALA A 116 12.97 -2.93 11.93
C ALA A 116 12.19 -2.84 10.63
N THR A 117 11.61 -3.95 10.18
CA THR A 117 10.78 -3.96 8.98
C THR A 117 9.52 -3.12 9.19
N GLN A 118 8.88 -3.24 10.36
CA GLN A 118 7.72 -2.41 10.67
C GLN A 118 8.08 -0.93 10.55
N ALA A 119 9.22 -0.53 11.10
CA ALA A 119 9.67 0.86 11.06
C ALA A 119 9.93 1.32 9.62
N GLN A 120 10.49 0.47 8.78
CA GLN A 120 10.73 0.79 7.38
C GLN A 120 9.41 0.99 6.63
N VAL A 121 8.44 0.14 6.87
CA VAL A 121 7.12 0.26 6.25
C VAL A 121 6.46 1.57 6.66
N ILE A 122 6.47 1.87 7.96
CA ILE A 122 5.89 3.11 8.47
C ILE A 122 6.58 4.32 7.84
N ALA A 123 7.90 4.28 7.71
CA ALA A 123 8.65 5.40 7.15
C ALA A 123 8.25 5.67 5.70
N VAL A 124 8.08 4.63 4.89
CA VAL A 124 7.66 4.79 3.50
C VAL A 124 6.27 5.42 3.44
N VAL A 125 5.33 4.89 4.23
CA VAL A 125 3.97 5.40 4.23
C VAL A 125 3.94 6.88 4.66
N ARG A 126 4.71 7.22 5.70
CA ARG A 126 4.75 8.62 6.17
C ARG A 126 5.35 9.56 5.15
N ALA A 127 6.32 9.08 4.38
CA ALA A 127 6.92 9.90 3.33
C ALA A 127 5.96 10.11 2.16
N LEU A 128 5.11 9.14 1.87
CA LEU A 128 4.25 9.18 0.69
C LEU A 128 2.85 9.74 0.95
N VAL A 129 2.37 9.72 2.19
CA VAL A 129 1.00 10.16 2.48
C VAL A 129 1.03 11.45 3.27
N LYS A 130 0.35 12.48 2.75
CA LYS A 130 0.26 13.81 3.37
C LYS A 130 -1.21 14.20 3.52
N ARG A 131 -1.49 15.24 4.31
CA ARG A 131 -2.84 15.74 4.44
C ARG A 131 -3.37 16.36 3.15
#